data_352d0a319ab48835437e112356a62641
#
_entry.id   352d0a319ab48835437e112356a62641
#
_cell.length_a   1.000
_cell.length_b   1.000
_cell.length_c   1.000
_cell.angle_alpha   90.00
_cell.angle_beta   90.00
_cell.angle_gamma   90.00
#
_symmetry.space_group_name_H-M   'P 1'
#
loop_
_entity.id
_entity.type
_entity.pdbx_description
1 polymer ?
#
loop_
_entity_poly.entity_id
_entity_poly.type
_entity_poly.pdbx_seq_one_letter_code
_entity_poly.pdbx_strand_id
1 'polypeptide(L)'
;YCVAHACIHHSSKPHNAILEMYRVSKKGILIIEATDSLISKLACRFNLSEEFEVSAVKKNKTYGGVDNSSIPNYVFRWTEREIYKLFSSYKPEIIHNIKYDYGHHLKFTKSLFIKFFFKLFFHIFKKQQNLLSIFVDKNSSNLTLRKW
;
A
#
# COMPACT_ATOMS: atom_id res chain seq x y z
N TYR A 1 -2.32 -7.86 -16.43
CA TYR A 1 -2.29 -7.34 -15.06
C TYR A 1 -2.30 -5.83 -15.07
N CYS A 2 -2.83 -5.20 -14.00
CA CYS A 2 -2.60 -3.79 -13.72
C CYS A 2 -1.67 -3.69 -12.51
N VAL A 3 -0.73 -2.73 -12.54
CA VAL A 3 0.27 -2.54 -11.48
C VAL A 3 0.26 -1.09 -11.03
N ALA A 4 0.28 -0.87 -9.72
CA ALA A 4 0.44 0.45 -9.10
C ALA A 4 1.50 0.39 -8.00
N HIS A 5 2.38 1.38 -7.96
CA HIS A 5 3.42 1.50 -6.94
C HIS A 5 3.49 2.95 -6.44
N ALA A 6 3.20 3.15 -5.17
CA ALA A 6 3.24 4.45 -4.49
C ALA A 6 2.51 5.56 -5.28
N CYS A 7 1.30 5.28 -5.76
CA CYS A 7 0.53 6.23 -6.57
C CYS A 7 -0.98 6.22 -6.27
N ILE A 8 -1.50 5.20 -5.61
CA ILE A 8 -2.94 5.11 -5.30
C ILE A 8 -3.38 6.24 -4.36
N HIS A 9 -2.52 6.64 -3.43
CA HIS A 9 -2.77 7.74 -2.49
C HIS A 9 -2.77 9.13 -3.16
N HIS A 10 -2.37 9.26 -4.45
CA HIS A 10 -2.54 10.50 -5.21
C HIS A 10 -3.98 10.70 -5.73
N SER A 11 -4.79 9.65 -5.68
CA SER A 11 -6.21 9.75 -6.04
C SER A 11 -7.04 10.30 -4.88
N SER A 12 -7.98 11.20 -5.16
CA SER A 12 -8.99 11.64 -4.19
C SER A 12 -9.91 10.50 -3.72
N LYS A 13 -9.95 9.37 -4.47
CA LYS A 13 -10.78 8.19 -4.18
C LYS A 13 -9.94 6.90 -4.25
N PRO A 14 -8.98 6.68 -3.31
CA PRO A 14 -8.01 5.59 -3.41
C PRO A 14 -8.65 4.20 -3.41
N HIS A 15 -9.74 3.99 -2.67
CA HIS A 15 -10.48 2.72 -2.68
C HIS A 15 -11.12 2.44 -4.05
N ASN A 16 -11.73 3.45 -4.67
CA ASN A 16 -12.30 3.32 -6.01
C ASN A 16 -11.21 3.06 -7.06
N ALA A 17 -10.04 3.68 -6.93
CA ALA A 17 -8.93 3.44 -7.84
C ALA A 17 -8.51 1.96 -7.83
N ILE A 18 -8.43 1.32 -6.66
CA ILE A 18 -8.15 -0.12 -6.53
C ILE A 18 -9.23 -0.96 -7.21
N LEU A 19 -10.50 -0.65 -6.98
CA LEU A 19 -11.62 -1.39 -7.59
C LEU A 19 -11.65 -1.23 -9.11
N GLU A 20 -11.38 -0.04 -9.62
CA GLU A 20 -11.29 0.21 -11.07
C GLU A 20 -10.08 -0.51 -11.70
N MET A 21 -8.91 -0.50 -11.05
CA MET A 21 -7.78 -1.31 -11.48
C MET A 21 -8.16 -2.79 -11.58
N TYR A 22 -8.85 -3.30 -10.55
CA TYR A 22 -9.34 -4.67 -10.59
C TYR A 22 -10.34 -4.87 -11.71
N ARG A 23 -11.32 -3.97 -11.89
CA ARG A 23 -12.36 -4.07 -12.93
C ARG A 23 -11.74 -4.17 -14.33
N VAL A 24 -10.80 -3.29 -14.68
CA VAL A 24 -10.21 -3.22 -16.04
C VAL A 24 -9.12 -4.27 -16.28
N SER A 25 -8.51 -4.83 -15.24
CA SER A 25 -7.47 -5.84 -15.41
C SER A 25 -8.04 -7.15 -15.96
N LYS A 26 -7.33 -7.81 -16.87
CA LYS A 26 -7.74 -9.12 -17.41
C LYS A 26 -7.42 -10.28 -16.48
N LYS A 27 -6.27 -10.24 -15.79
CA LYS A 27 -5.74 -11.37 -14.99
C LYS A 27 -5.63 -11.09 -13.50
N GLY A 28 -5.53 -9.82 -13.10
CA GLY A 28 -5.37 -9.44 -11.70
C GLY A 28 -4.63 -8.13 -11.52
N ILE A 29 -4.40 -7.74 -10.29
CA ILE A 29 -3.72 -6.50 -9.93
C ILE A 29 -2.56 -6.76 -8.96
N LEU A 30 -1.55 -5.90 -9.04
CA LEU A 30 -0.47 -5.79 -8.06
C LEU A 30 -0.39 -4.34 -7.60
N ILE A 31 -0.51 -4.14 -6.29
CA ILE A 31 -0.43 -2.83 -5.66
C ILE A 31 0.68 -2.87 -4.62
N ILE A 32 1.56 -1.87 -4.61
CA ILE A 32 2.61 -1.70 -3.60
C ILE A 32 2.46 -0.30 -3.03
N GLU A 33 2.02 -0.20 -1.78
CA GLU A 33 1.71 1.06 -1.11
C GLU A 33 2.25 1.09 0.33
N ALA A 34 2.16 2.24 0.97
CA ALA A 34 2.57 2.41 2.36
C ALA A 34 1.71 1.56 3.31
N THR A 35 2.33 0.95 4.31
CA THR A 35 1.68 0.11 5.33
C THR A 35 1.31 0.94 6.56
N ASP A 36 0.12 0.73 7.11
CA ASP A 36 -0.30 1.28 8.40
C ASP A 36 0.22 0.40 9.57
N SER A 37 1.53 0.36 9.74
CA SER A 37 2.19 -0.36 10.83
C SER A 37 2.42 0.53 12.06
N LEU A 38 2.68 -0.06 13.23
CA LEU A 38 3.04 0.71 14.43
C LEU A 38 4.29 1.55 14.19
N ILE A 39 5.28 1.01 13.49
CA ILE A 39 6.51 1.74 13.16
C ILE A 39 6.21 2.91 12.23
N SER A 40 5.33 2.74 11.23
CA SER A 40 4.91 3.84 10.35
C SER A 40 4.19 4.94 11.14
N LYS A 41 3.32 4.58 12.08
CA LYS A 41 2.63 5.54 12.98
C LYS A 41 3.63 6.31 13.86
N LEU A 42 4.58 5.61 14.46
CA LEU A 42 5.64 6.24 15.26
C LEU A 42 6.52 7.16 14.40
N ALA A 43 6.89 6.73 13.19
CA ALA A 43 7.65 7.54 12.27
C ALA A 43 6.93 8.86 11.92
N CYS A 44 5.62 8.83 11.67
CA CYS A 44 4.83 10.05 11.47
C CYS A 44 4.79 10.91 12.73
N ARG A 45 4.54 10.32 13.90
CA ARG A 45 4.49 11.04 15.19
C ARG A 45 5.80 11.77 15.50
N PHE A 46 6.94 11.22 15.12
CA PHE A 46 8.26 11.82 15.29
C PHE A 46 8.74 12.63 14.08
N ASN A 47 7.87 12.94 13.11
CA ASN A 47 8.19 13.67 11.88
C ASN A 47 9.32 13.01 11.04
N LEU A 48 9.52 11.71 11.17
CA LEU A 48 10.45 10.93 10.35
C LEU A 48 9.81 10.45 9.02
N SER A 49 8.48 10.56 8.91
CA SER A 49 7.71 10.28 7.70
C SER A 49 6.59 11.31 7.58
N GLU A 50 6.31 11.75 6.37
CA GLU A 50 5.22 12.68 6.09
C GLU A 50 3.87 11.97 6.17
N GLU A 51 2.89 12.61 6.79
CA GLU A 51 1.48 12.20 6.76
C GLU A 51 0.79 12.78 5.52
N PHE A 52 1.18 14.03 5.16
CA PHE A 52 0.83 14.67 3.90
C PHE A 52 2.09 14.93 3.10
N GLU A 53 2.11 14.62 1.81
CA GLU A 53 3.27 14.82 0.91
C GLU A 53 3.48 16.30 0.55
N VAL A 54 3.73 17.11 1.56
CA VAL A 54 4.01 18.54 1.40
C VAL A 54 5.28 18.78 0.57
N SER A 55 6.29 17.90 0.74
CA SER A 55 7.56 17.97 0.01
C SER A 55 7.38 17.81 -1.50
N ALA A 56 6.46 16.93 -1.95
CA ALA A 56 6.19 16.71 -3.38
C ALA A 56 5.60 17.97 -4.05
N VAL A 57 4.61 18.61 -3.42
CA VAL A 57 3.98 19.84 -3.94
C VAL A 57 4.96 21.02 -3.89
N LYS A 58 5.73 21.19 -2.79
CA LYS A 58 6.73 22.26 -2.68
C LYS A 58 7.80 22.17 -3.77
N LYS A 59 8.24 20.95 -4.12
CA LYS A 59 9.23 20.73 -5.18
C LYS A 59 8.68 21.11 -6.56
N ASN A 60 7.44 20.81 -6.82
CA ASN A 60 6.80 21.00 -8.13
C ASN A 60 6.04 22.35 -8.25
N LYS A 61 5.88 23.08 -7.16
CA LYS A 61 5.23 24.40 -7.00
C LYS A 61 3.72 24.45 -7.26
N THR A 62 3.18 23.70 -8.21
CA THR A 62 1.77 23.82 -8.65
C THR A 62 1.05 22.50 -8.89
N TYR A 63 1.75 21.36 -8.85
CA TYR A 63 1.20 20.03 -9.16
C TYR A 63 1.93 18.93 -8.36
N GLY A 64 1.44 17.71 -8.50
CA GLY A 64 1.99 16.54 -7.81
C GLY A 64 1.28 16.19 -6.51
N GLY A 65 0.23 16.95 -6.14
CA GLY A 65 -0.68 16.63 -5.06
C GLY A 65 -1.87 15.77 -5.52
N VAL A 66 -2.94 15.78 -4.73
CA VAL A 66 -4.13 14.96 -4.98
C VAL A 66 -4.74 15.29 -6.35
N ASP A 67 -5.02 14.26 -7.15
CA ASP A 67 -5.49 14.38 -8.53
C ASP A 67 -4.63 15.37 -9.36
N ASN A 68 -3.32 15.35 -9.13
CA ASN A 68 -2.31 16.22 -9.76
C ASN A 68 -2.51 17.72 -9.50
N SER A 69 -3.12 18.09 -8.39
CA SER A 69 -3.31 19.47 -7.96
C SER A 69 -2.14 20.00 -7.09
N SER A 70 -2.28 21.23 -6.61
CA SER A 70 -1.38 21.84 -5.62
C SER A 70 -1.71 21.45 -4.16
N ILE A 71 -2.73 20.63 -3.94
CA ILE A 71 -3.14 20.18 -2.60
C ILE A 71 -2.30 18.94 -2.26
N PRO A 72 -1.53 18.94 -1.14
CA PRO A 72 -0.71 17.79 -0.76
C PRO A 72 -1.54 16.51 -0.60
N ASN A 73 -1.02 15.39 -1.09
CA ASN A 73 -1.66 14.08 -0.88
C ASN A 73 -1.60 13.70 0.58
N TYR A 74 -2.69 13.16 1.11
CA TYR A 74 -2.65 12.34 2.32
C TYR A 74 -2.04 10.98 1.97
N VAL A 75 -0.95 10.60 2.63
CA VAL A 75 -0.31 9.28 2.41
C VAL A 75 -1.19 8.21 3.04
N PHE A 76 -2.16 7.71 2.26
CA PHE A 76 -3.05 6.66 2.72
C PHE A 76 -2.26 5.36 2.93
N ARG A 77 -2.15 4.95 4.19
CA ARG A 77 -1.45 3.71 4.59
C ARG A 77 -2.44 2.58 4.70
N TRP A 78 -2.12 1.47 4.04
CA TRP A 78 -3.03 0.34 3.91
C TRP A 78 -2.76 -0.75 4.94
N THR A 79 -3.82 -1.45 5.32
CA THR A 79 -3.76 -2.70 6.10
C THR A 79 -4.37 -3.85 5.29
N GLU A 80 -3.96 -5.09 5.60
CA GLU A 80 -4.61 -6.28 5.04
C GLU A 80 -6.13 -6.26 5.31
N ARG A 81 -6.53 -5.79 6.51
CA ARG A 81 -7.93 -5.74 6.92
C ARG A 81 -8.77 -4.78 6.07
N GLU A 82 -8.23 -3.63 5.68
CA GLU A 82 -8.93 -2.68 4.80
C GLU A 82 -9.12 -3.27 3.42
N ILE A 83 -8.07 -3.87 2.85
CA ILE A 83 -8.15 -4.56 1.57
C ILE A 83 -9.15 -5.72 1.61
N TYR A 84 -9.11 -6.53 2.67
CA TYR A 84 -10.09 -7.60 2.88
C TYR A 84 -11.53 -7.06 2.89
N LYS A 85 -11.81 -6.00 3.65
CA LYS A 85 -13.14 -5.38 3.71
C LYS A 85 -13.58 -4.82 2.36
N LEU A 86 -12.65 -4.14 1.66
CA LEU A 86 -12.91 -3.55 0.36
C LEU A 86 -13.38 -4.63 -0.65
N PHE A 87 -12.63 -5.71 -0.77
CA PHE A 87 -12.97 -6.79 -1.69
C PHE A 87 -14.13 -7.65 -1.19
N SER A 88 -14.29 -7.85 0.11
CA SER A 88 -15.46 -8.56 0.67
C SER A 88 -16.77 -7.84 0.36
N SER A 89 -16.76 -6.51 0.32
CA SER A 89 -17.93 -5.71 -0.04
C SER A 89 -18.19 -5.67 -1.55
N TYR A 90 -17.12 -5.74 -2.36
CA TYR A 90 -17.22 -5.60 -3.81
C TYR A 90 -17.45 -6.95 -4.51
N LYS A 91 -16.66 -7.96 -4.13
CA LYS A 91 -16.64 -9.28 -4.78
C LYS A 91 -16.12 -10.34 -3.80
N PRO A 92 -16.98 -10.82 -2.88
CA PRO A 92 -16.55 -11.68 -1.76
C PRO A 92 -15.84 -12.97 -2.19
N GLU A 93 -16.15 -13.52 -3.36
CA GLU A 93 -15.55 -14.75 -3.85
C GLU A 93 -14.04 -14.67 -4.12
N ILE A 94 -13.48 -13.45 -4.28
CA ILE A 94 -12.05 -13.28 -4.59
C ILE A 94 -11.17 -13.12 -3.36
N ILE A 95 -11.72 -13.02 -2.17
CA ILE A 95 -10.92 -12.76 -0.93
C ILE A 95 -9.86 -13.83 -0.69
N HIS A 96 -10.09 -15.07 -1.13
CA HIS A 96 -9.13 -16.17 -1.00
C HIS A 96 -7.99 -16.10 -2.03
N ASN A 97 -8.11 -15.23 -3.03
CA ASN A 97 -7.12 -15.01 -4.09
C ASN A 97 -6.22 -13.81 -3.82
N ILE A 98 -6.37 -13.17 -2.65
CA ILE A 98 -5.56 -12.04 -2.25
C ILE A 98 -4.33 -12.56 -1.51
N LYS A 99 -3.15 -12.19 -2.02
CA LYS A 99 -1.87 -12.48 -1.38
C LYS A 99 -1.24 -11.17 -0.91
N TYR A 100 -0.67 -11.22 0.28
CA TYR A 100 0.02 -10.09 0.88
C TYR A 100 1.49 -10.41 1.07
N ASP A 101 2.34 -9.42 0.83
CA ASP A 101 3.75 -9.47 1.19
C ASP A 101 4.18 -8.10 1.71
N TYR A 102 5.30 -8.07 2.43
CA TYR A 102 5.79 -6.87 3.10
C TYR A 102 7.21 -6.56 2.65
N GLY A 103 7.47 -5.28 2.45
CA GLY A 103 8.76 -4.76 2.08
C GLY A 103 9.15 -3.55 2.91
N HIS A 104 10.42 -3.19 2.88
CA HIS A 104 10.89 -1.98 3.52
C HIS A 104 11.82 -1.18 2.61
N HIS A 105 11.66 0.13 2.67
CA HIS A 105 12.55 1.07 2.03
C HIS A 105 13.13 2.01 3.09
N LEU A 106 14.41 1.79 3.44
CA LEU A 106 15.12 2.57 4.44
C LEU A 106 16.07 3.57 3.76
N LYS A 107 15.65 4.83 3.67
CA LYS A 107 16.48 5.91 3.08
C LYS A 107 17.44 6.55 4.08
N PHE A 108 17.19 6.41 5.38
CA PHE A 108 17.77 7.26 6.42
C PHE A 108 19.11 6.81 7.00
N THR A 109 19.66 5.67 6.57
CA THR A 109 20.94 5.22 7.11
C THR A 109 21.89 4.71 6.06
N LYS A 110 23.15 5.17 6.14
CA LYS A 110 24.29 4.65 5.38
C LYS A 110 25.04 3.54 6.12
N SER A 111 24.81 3.39 7.45
CA SER A 111 25.47 2.40 8.28
C SER A 111 25.05 0.99 7.93
N LEU A 112 25.99 0.12 7.58
CA LEU A 112 25.76 -1.30 7.30
C LEU A 112 25.27 -2.06 8.53
N PHE A 113 25.76 -1.71 9.71
CA PHE A 113 25.35 -2.33 10.97
C PHE A 113 23.87 -2.05 11.27
N ILE A 114 23.43 -0.79 11.12
CA ILE A 114 22.02 -0.42 11.32
C ILE A 114 21.14 -1.12 10.29
N LYS A 115 21.56 -1.17 9.02
CA LYS A 115 20.82 -1.91 7.97
C LYS A 115 20.66 -3.39 8.31
N PHE A 116 21.73 -4.04 8.79
CA PHE A 116 21.68 -5.44 9.19
C PHE A 116 20.72 -5.66 10.35
N PHE A 117 20.76 -4.80 11.37
CA PHE A 117 19.84 -4.86 12.50
C PHE A 117 18.38 -4.73 12.08
N PHE A 118 18.07 -3.72 11.24
CA PHE A 118 16.72 -3.55 10.70
C PHE A 118 16.28 -4.72 9.82
N LYS A 119 17.17 -5.29 9.03
CA LYS A 119 16.87 -6.49 8.22
C LYS A 119 16.49 -7.67 9.10
N LEU A 120 17.22 -7.93 10.17
CA LEU A 120 16.91 -8.98 11.15
C LEU A 120 15.59 -8.70 11.86
N PHE A 121 15.37 -7.47 12.32
CA PHE A 121 14.14 -7.05 12.97
C PHE A 121 12.93 -7.25 12.05
N PHE A 122 12.97 -6.78 10.81
CA PHE A 122 11.89 -6.93 9.85
C PHE A 122 11.71 -8.36 9.31
N HIS A 123 12.71 -9.20 9.44
CA HIS A 123 12.55 -10.64 9.18
C HIS A 123 11.62 -11.30 10.22
N ILE A 124 11.76 -10.91 11.49
CA ILE A 124 10.92 -11.41 12.60
C ILE A 124 9.55 -10.71 12.56
N PHE A 125 9.53 -9.38 12.40
CA PHE A 125 8.32 -8.56 12.47
C PHE A 125 7.91 -8.05 11.07
N LYS A 126 7.59 -8.95 10.13
CA LYS A 126 7.28 -8.61 8.74
C LYS A 126 6.20 -7.53 8.59
N LYS A 127 5.13 -7.61 9.39
CA LYS A 127 4.01 -6.63 9.35
C LYS A 127 4.37 -5.23 9.86
N GLN A 128 5.57 -5.04 10.41
CA GLN A 128 6.07 -3.73 10.81
C GLN A 128 6.88 -3.03 9.72
N GLN A 129 7.05 -3.64 8.56
CA GLN A 129 7.68 -3.03 7.39
C GLN A 129 6.78 -1.89 6.85
N ASN A 130 7.37 -0.97 6.09
CA ASN A 130 6.70 0.25 5.67
C ASN A 130 6.01 0.16 4.29
N LEU A 131 6.14 -0.96 3.60
CA LEU A 131 5.46 -1.25 2.34
C LEU A 131 4.61 -2.51 2.46
N LEU A 132 3.41 -2.46 1.90
CA LEU A 132 2.50 -3.59 1.72
C LEU A 132 2.33 -3.84 0.23
N SER A 133 2.64 -5.06 -0.20
CA SER A 133 2.37 -5.57 -1.53
C SER A 133 1.07 -6.39 -1.48
N ILE A 134 0.14 -6.08 -2.37
CA ILE A 134 -1.19 -6.67 -2.46
C ILE A 134 -1.34 -7.24 -3.88
N PHE A 135 -1.38 -8.55 -4.00
CA PHE A 135 -1.64 -9.22 -5.26
C PHE A 135 -3.01 -9.87 -5.23
N VAL A 136 -3.87 -9.51 -6.19
CA VAL A 136 -5.21 -10.09 -6.36
C VAL A 136 -5.28 -10.79 -7.71
N ASP A 137 -5.42 -12.11 -7.68
CA ASP A 137 -5.54 -12.93 -8.90
C ASP A 137 -7.01 -13.12 -9.28
N LYS A 138 -7.33 -12.90 -10.56
CA LYS A 138 -8.64 -13.17 -11.13
C LYS A 138 -8.82 -14.61 -11.64
N ASN A 139 -7.70 -15.31 -11.88
CA ASN A 139 -7.72 -16.60 -12.58
C ASN A 139 -7.82 -17.82 -11.65
N SER A 140 -7.78 -17.64 -10.34
CA SER A 140 -7.91 -18.78 -9.44
C SER A 140 -9.37 -19.19 -9.33
N SER A 141 -9.74 -20.16 -10.17
CA SER A 141 -11.07 -20.77 -10.26
C SER A 141 -11.39 -21.78 -9.15
N ASN A 142 -10.66 -21.79 -8.05
CA ASN A 142 -10.96 -22.65 -6.91
C ASN A 142 -12.03 -22.03 -6.01
N LEU A 143 -13.22 -21.88 -6.58
CA LEU A 143 -14.48 -21.65 -5.86
C LEU A 143 -14.86 -22.91 -5.09
N THR A 144 -14.12 -23.29 -4.09
CA THR A 144 -14.70 -24.03 -3.00
C THR A 144 -15.42 -23.00 -2.14
N LEU A 145 -16.73 -22.85 -2.39
CA LEU A 145 -17.65 -22.17 -1.48
C LEU A 145 -17.47 -22.81 -0.09
N ARG A 146 -16.59 -22.25 0.72
CA ARG A 146 -16.58 -22.58 2.14
C ARG A 146 -17.89 -22.02 2.67
N LYS A 147 -18.72 -22.91 3.23
CA LYS A 147 -19.94 -22.53 3.95
C LYS A 147 -19.57 -21.44 4.96
N TRP A 148 -20.31 -20.38 4.91
CA TRP A 148 -20.30 -19.28 5.89
C TRP A 148 -20.74 -19.80 7.26
#